data_0575728aa9e0804ee5c59db02a3003ad
#
_entry.id   0575728aa9e0804ee5c59db02a3003ad
#
_cell.length_a   1.000
_cell.length_b   1.000
_cell.length_c   1.000
_cell.angle_alpha   90.00
_cell.angle_beta   90.00
_cell.angle_gamma   90.00
#
_symmetry.space_group_name_H-M   'P 1'
#
loop_
_entity.id
_entity.type
_entity.pdbx_description
1 polymer ?
#
loop_
_entity_poly.entity_id
_entity_poly.type
_entity_poly.pdbx_seq_one_letter_code
_entity_poly.pdbx_strand_id
1 'polypeptide(L)' 'MKKCIVTVLGEDTVGIIAKVCTYLAENEINILDISQTIVQGYFNMMMIVDVANLKKDFKRSL' A
#
# COMPACT_ATOMS: atom_id res chain seq x y z
N MET A 1 4.03 11.52 13.65
CA MET A 1 3.50 10.80 12.47
C MET A 1 4.55 10.79 11.36
N LYS A 2 4.79 9.65 10.81
CA LYS A 2 5.75 9.50 9.72
C LYS A 2 5.00 9.03 8.47
N LYS A 3 4.86 9.91 7.50
CA LYS A 3 4.09 9.63 6.29
C LYS A 3 4.95 9.02 5.19
N CYS A 4 4.35 8.12 4.45
CA CYS A 4 4.98 7.48 3.30
C CYS A 4 3.95 7.33 2.18
N ILE A 5 4.40 7.42 0.94
CA ILE A 5 3.53 7.20 -0.21
C ILE A 5 3.82 5.82 -0.76
N VAL A 6 2.76 5.04 -0.94
CA VAL A 6 2.85 3.69 -1.52
C VAL A 6 2.06 3.69 -2.83
N THR A 7 2.73 3.28 -3.90
CA THR A 7 2.08 3.18 -5.21
C THR A 7 2.10 1.72 -5.65
N VAL A 8 0.95 1.25 -6.13
CA VAL A 8 0.78 -0.12 -6.61
C VAL A 8 0.23 -0.06 -8.02
N LEU A 9 0.86 -0.80 -8.92
CA LEU A 9 0.46 -0.83 -10.33
C LEU A 9 0.45 -2.28 -10.80
N GLY A 10 -0.65 -2.71 -11.42
CA GLY A 10 -0.74 -4.09 -11.87
C GLY A 10 -2.04 -4.39 -12.61
N GLU A 11 -2.17 -5.63 -13.07
CA GLU A 11 -3.33 -6.06 -13.83
C GLU A 11 -4.38 -6.78 -12.97
N ASP A 12 -3.97 -7.46 -11.91
CA ASP A 12 -4.86 -8.23 -11.04
C ASP A 12 -5.20 -7.42 -9.81
N THR A 13 -6.38 -6.79 -9.82
CA THR A 13 -6.82 -5.95 -8.72
C THR A 13 -7.03 -6.73 -7.42
N VAL A 14 -7.67 -7.88 -7.51
CA VAL A 14 -8.08 -8.60 -6.30
C VAL A 14 -6.88 -9.11 -5.52
N GLY A 15 -5.97 -9.80 -6.21
CA GLY A 15 -4.79 -10.35 -5.56
C GLY A 15 -3.86 -9.28 -5.01
N ILE A 16 -3.68 -8.22 -5.77
CA ILE A 16 -2.78 -7.13 -5.37
C ILE A 16 -3.29 -6.43 -4.12
N ILE A 17 -4.58 -6.07 -4.11
CA ILE A 17 -5.16 -5.38 -2.95
C ILE A 17 -5.06 -6.24 -1.70
N ALA A 18 -5.38 -7.52 -1.82
CA ALA A 18 -5.32 -8.43 -0.67
C ALA A 18 -3.92 -8.51 -0.09
N LYS A 19 -2.91 -8.65 -0.94
CA LYS A 19 -1.52 -8.73 -0.49
C LYS A 19 -1.05 -7.45 0.17
N VAL A 20 -1.37 -6.32 -0.44
CA VAL A 20 -0.96 -5.01 0.10
C VAL A 20 -1.62 -4.77 1.45
N CYS A 21 -2.92 -4.99 1.55
CA CYS A 21 -3.63 -4.77 2.81
C CYS A 21 -3.13 -5.69 3.93
N THR A 22 -2.86 -6.95 3.61
CA THR A 22 -2.31 -7.90 4.58
C THR A 22 -0.95 -7.42 5.08
N TYR A 23 -0.09 -7.00 4.16
CA TYR A 23 1.24 -6.50 4.52
C TYR A 23 1.15 -5.28 5.45
N LEU A 24 0.28 -4.33 5.10
CA LEU A 24 0.11 -3.13 5.91
C LEU A 24 -0.38 -3.47 7.31
N ALA A 25 -1.36 -4.35 7.40
CA ALA A 25 -1.93 -4.75 8.69
C ALA A 25 -0.91 -5.47 9.56
N GLU A 26 -0.13 -6.38 8.97
CA GLU A 26 0.87 -7.13 9.72
C GLU A 26 2.01 -6.26 10.25
N ASN A 27 2.26 -5.14 9.60
CA ASN A 27 3.33 -4.24 10.00
C ASN A 27 2.84 -3.00 10.74
N GLU A 28 1.57 -3.00 11.12
CA GLU A 28 0.97 -1.90 11.88
C GLU A 28 1.07 -0.56 11.16
N ILE A 29 0.92 -0.60 9.85
CA ILE A 29 0.93 0.59 9.02
C ILE A 29 -0.51 1.08 8.88
N ASN A 30 -0.74 2.34 9.19
CA ASN A 30 -2.07 2.93 9.15
C ASN A 30 -2.28 3.67 7.84
N ILE A 31 -3.38 3.39 7.14
CA ILE A 31 -3.71 4.06 5.90
C ILE A 31 -4.40 5.38 6.21
N LEU A 32 -3.84 6.47 5.75
CA LEU A 32 -4.38 7.81 5.96
C LEU A 32 -5.26 8.25 4.80
N ASP A 33 -4.90 7.84 3.58
CA ASP A 33 -5.64 8.22 2.38
C ASP A 33 -5.36 7.20 1.31
N ILE A 34 -6.31 6.99 0.42
CA ILE A 34 -6.18 6.04 -0.66
C ILE A 34 -6.92 6.54 -1.89
N SER A 35 -6.29 6.40 -3.05
CA SER A 35 -6.88 6.74 -4.33
C SER A 35 -6.57 5.63 -5.31
N GLN A 36 -7.55 5.20 -6.08
CA GLN A 36 -7.35 4.14 -7.05
C GLN A 36 -8.13 4.39 -8.32
N THR A 37 -7.56 3.94 -9.44
CA THR A 37 -8.20 4.04 -10.74
C THR A 37 -7.91 2.78 -11.54
N ILE A 38 -8.77 2.49 -12.49
CA ILE A 38 -8.56 1.39 -13.42
C ILE A 38 -8.58 2.01 -14.83
N VAL A 39 -7.49 1.81 -15.56
CA VAL A 39 -7.34 2.36 -16.90
C VAL A 39 -6.93 1.24 -17.84
N GLN A 40 -7.77 0.94 -18.82
CA GLN A 40 -7.47 -0.09 -19.83
C GLN A 40 -7.13 -1.44 -19.20
N GLY A 41 -7.83 -1.80 -18.12
CA GLY A 41 -7.59 -3.05 -17.43
C GLY A 41 -6.41 -3.04 -16.45
N TYR A 42 -5.70 -1.92 -16.37
CA TYR A 42 -4.60 -1.79 -15.41
C TYR A 42 -5.06 -1.06 -14.17
N PHE A 43 -4.67 -1.59 -13.04
CA PHE A 43 -5.00 -1.06 -11.72
C PHE A 43 -3.87 -0.16 -11.25
N ASN A 44 -4.23 1.03 -10.81
CA ASN A 44 -3.27 1.98 -10.24
C ASN A 44 -3.82 2.47 -8.91
N MET A 45 -3.04 2.28 -7.84
CA MET A 45 -3.44 2.69 -6.51
C MET A 45 -2.32 3.47 -5.85
N MET A 46 -2.68 4.59 -5.22
CA MET A 46 -1.73 5.38 -4.44
C MET A 46 -2.30 5.54 -3.04
N MET A 47 -1.46 5.31 -2.05
CA MET A 47 -1.86 5.46 -0.65
C MET A 47 -0.89 6.36 0.09
N ILE A 48 -1.42 7.11 1.04
CA ILE A 48 -0.61 7.82 2.02
C ILE A 48 -0.77 7.06 3.32
N VAL A 49 0.33 6.61 3.90
CA VAL A 49 0.30 5.77 5.09
C VAL A 49 1.16 6.37 6.19
N ASP A 50 0.85 6.01 7.42
CA ASP A 50 1.64 6.37 8.60
C ASP A 50 2.45 5.15 9.00
N VAL A 51 3.77 5.26 8.92
CA VAL A 51 4.69 4.17 9.23
C VAL A 51 5.41 4.37 10.55
N ALA A 52 4.91 5.25 11.41
CA ALA A 52 5.56 5.54 12.68
C ALA A 52 5.72 4.31 13.56
N ASN A 53 4.78 3.37 13.47
CA ASN A 53 4.79 2.15 14.26
C ASN A 53 5.31 0.93 13.51
N LEU A 54 5.96 1.14 12.39
CA LEU A 54 6.48 0.06 11.57
C LEU A 54 7.52 -0.75 12.36
N LYS A 55 7.35 -2.06 12.40
CA LYS A 55 8.19 -2.95 13.19
C LYS A 55 9.52 -3.29 12.52
N LYS A 56 9.60 -3.11 11.22
CA LYS A 56 10.82 -3.39 10.48
C LYS A 56 11.04 -2.34 9.40
N ASP A 57 12.24 -2.30 8.87
CA ASP A 57 12.60 -1.33 7.84
C ASP A 57 11.73 -1.54 6.59
N PHE A 58 10.90 -0.56 6.28
CA PHE A 58 9.99 -0.62 5.16
C PHE A 58 10.74 -0.81 3.83
N LYS A 59 11.85 -0.15 3.66
CA LYS A 59 12.64 -0.25 2.44
C LYS A 59 13.14 -1.66 2.19
N ARG A 60 13.46 -2.38 3.24
CA ARG A 60 13.99 -3.73 3.14
C ARG A 60 12.91 -4.77 2.85
N SER A 61 11.69 -4.40 3.05
CA SER A 61 10.56 -5.30 2.81
C SER A 61 10.16 -5.36 1.35
N LEU A 62 10.65 -4.45 0.58
CA LEU A 62 10.34 -4.38 -0.84
C LEU A 62 11.42 -5.07 -1.65
#